data_18f65f201518b7d83f993470ec85060f
#
_entry.id   18f65f201518b7d83f993470ec85060f
#
_cell.length_a   1.000
_cell.length_b   1.000
_cell.length_c   1.000
_cell.angle_alpha   90.00
_cell.angle_beta   90.00
_cell.angle_gamma   90.00
#
_symmetry.space_group_name_H-M   'P 1'
#
loop_
_entity.id
_entity.type
_entity.pdbx_description
1 polymer ?
#
loop_
_entity_poly.entity_id
_entity_poly.type
_entity_poly.pdbx_seq_one_letter_code
_entity_poly.pdbx_strand_id
1 'polypeptide(L)'
;INAYLIAHESGLNNKISMIMENAILKLIHLIDFDKAQEKLKEYIKNKFSKKGEKVVESNYQAIEAATKYIKEIKLNNEIKQAQEKIGLYEMIGQRKGNELPTSAFLKHQDGTFNETNLNKSAISEFVPKWLNSNCIRCNRCSFVCPHSVIRTYLVDEEEYQLMPSKIKERCIKPLDKNLQDYYFIIGISIKNCTGCGLCVNTCPGLRNSKALIMEDILNQ
;
A
#
# COMPACT_ATOMS: atom_id res chain seq x y z
N ILE A 1 -7.15 -11.77 -11.90
CA ILE A 1 -8.49 -11.42 -11.43
C ILE A 1 -8.46 -10.05 -10.75
N ASN A 2 -9.45 -9.19 -11.01
CA ASN A 2 -9.63 -7.95 -10.27
C ASN A 2 -10.66 -8.17 -9.13
N ALA A 3 -10.16 -8.61 -7.98
CA ALA A 3 -11.02 -8.95 -6.83
C ALA A 3 -11.70 -7.73 -6.20
N TYR A 4 -11.08 -6.55 -6.25
CA TYR A 4 -11.67 -5.31 -5.74
C TYR A 4 -12.87 -4.83 -6.56
N LEU A 5 -12.76 -4.92 -7.90
CA LEU A 5 -13.90 -4.61 -8.77
C LEU A 5 -15.10 -5.52 -8.46
N ILE A 6 -14.86 -6.83 -8.38
CA ILE A 6 -15.92 -7.81 -8.06
C ILE A 6 -16.53 -7.52 -6.69
N ALA A 7 -15.71 -7.23 -5.67
CA ALA A 7 -16.20 -6.90 -4.34
C ALA A 7 -17.09 -5.66 -4.34
N HIS A 8 -16.70 -4.63 -5.08
CA HIS A 8 -17.46 -3.39 -5.20
C HIS A 8 -18.81 -3.62 -5.92
N GLU A 9 -18.80 -4.32 -7.05
CA GLU A 9 -20.02 -4.65 -7.82
C GLU A 9 -20.97 -5.53 -7.03
N SER A 10 -20.47 -6.41 -6.15
CA SER A 10 -21.26 -7.29 -5.29
C SER A 10 -21.68 -6.64 -3.95
N GLY A 11 -21.37 -5.36 -3.74
CA GLY A 11 -21.71 -4.64 -2.50
C GLY A 11 -20.91 -5.03 -1.27
N LEU A 12 -19.73 -5.66 -1.47
CA LEU A 12 -18.83 -6.09 -0.39
C LEU A 12 -17.77 -5.03 -0.04
N ASN A 13 -17.79 -3.87 -0.73
CA ASN A 13 -16.74 -2.84 -0.64
C ASN A 13 -15.34 -3.46 -0.92
N ASN A 14 -14.40 -3.31 0.01
CA ASN A 14 -13.03 -3.82 -0.16
C ASN A 14 -12.81 -5.24 0.40
N LYS A 15 -13.89 -6.03 0.64
CA LYS A 15 -13.76 -7.36 1.25
C LYS A 15 -13.59 -8.45 0.19
N ILE A 16 -12.35 -8.76 -0.12
CA ILE A 16 -11.98 -9.66 -1.23
C ILE A 16 -11.69 -11.11 -0.80
N SER A 17 -11.70 -11.43 0.50
CA SER A 17 -11.23 -12.73 1.01
C SER A 17 -11.92 -13.93 0.34
N MET A 18 -13.25 -13.95 0.30
CA MET A 18 -14.00 -15.08 -0.28
C MET A 18 -13.82 -15.17 -1.80
N ILE A 19 -13.66 -14.03 -2.45
CA ILE A 19 -13.38 -13.93 -3.90
C ILE A 19 -12.04 -14.60 -4.22
N MET A 20 -11.00 -14.23 -3.47
CA MET A 20 -9.66 -14.77 -3.66
C MET A 20 -9.58 -16.25 -3.31
N GLU A 21 -10.25 -16.68 -2.23
CA GLU A 21 -10.32 -18.08 -1.83
C GLU A 21 -10.98 -18.94 -2.93
N ASN A 22 -12.09 -18.50 -3.49
CA ASN A 22 -12.75 -19.19 -4.62
C ASN A 22 -11.86 -19.25 -5.86
N ALA A 23 -11.14 -18.16 -6.17
CA ALA A 23 -10.21 -18.11 -7.29
C ALA A 23 -9.05 -19.10 -7.12
N ILE A 24 -8.49 -19.18 -5.91
CA ILE A 24 -7.42 -20.13 -5.58
C ILE A 24 -7.94 -21.57 -5.70
N LEU A 25 -9.09 -21.89 -5.12
CA LEU A 25 -9.68 -23.22 -5.20
C LEU A 25 -9.88 -23.68 -6.65
N LYS A 26 -10.25 -22.75 -7.55
CA LYS A 26 -10.39 -23.04 -8.98
C LYS A 26 -9.07 -23.31 -9.68
N LEU A 27 -7.98 -22.63 -9.28
CA LEU A 27 -6.70 -22.68 -9.98
C LEU A 27 -5.80 -23.83 -9.52
N ILE A 28 -5.89 -24.26 -8.27
CA ILE A 28 -4.96 -25.26 -7.72
C ILE A 28 -5.30 -26.71 -8.06
N HIS A 29 -6.52 -27.00 -8.53
CA HIS A 29 -6.98 -28.34 -8.95
C HIS A 29 -6.72 -29.50 -7.97
N LEU A 30 -6.56 -29.22 -6.66
CA LEU A 30 -6.30 -30.26 -5.64
C LEU A 30 -7.56 -31.04 -5.27
N ILE A 31 -8.71 -30.42 -5.40
CA ILE A 31 -10.03 -31.00 -5.14
C ILE A 31 -10.97 -30.62 -6.26
N ASP A 32 -12.03 -31.39 -6.42
CA ASP A 32 -13.11 -31.06 -7.35
C ASP A 32 -13.67 -29.68 -7.03
N PHE A 33 -13.69 -28.80 -8.06
CA PHE A 33 -14.04 -27.39 -7.84
C PHE A 33 -15.49 -27.19 -7.39
N ASP A 34 -16.43 -27.98 -7.92
CA ASP A 34 -17.84 -27.81 -7.59
C ASP A 34 -18.09 -28.18 -6.13
N LYS A 35 -17.48 -29.27 -5.66
CA LYS A 35 -17.51 -29.65 -4.23
C LYS A 35 -16.84 -28.61 -3.34
N ALA A 36 -15.72 -28.05 -3.78
CA ALA A 36 -15.01 -27.02 -3.04
C ALA A 36 -15.88 -25.75 -2.91
N GLN A 37 -16.53 -25.34 -4.01
CA GLN A 37 -17.39 -24.17 -4.03
C GLN A 37 -18.67 -24.36 -3.17
N GLU A 38 -19.25 -25.57 -3.15
CA GLU A 38 -20.35 -25.90 -2.23
C GLU A 38 -19.93 -25.72 -0.76
N LYS A 39 -18.76 -26.25 -0.40
CA LYS A 39 -18.20 -26.09 0.96
C LYS A 39 -17.91 -24.64 1.30
N LEU A 40 -17.41 -23.88 0.34
CA LEU A 40 -17.19 -22.45 0.53
C LEU A 40 -18.52 -21.70 0.74
N LYS A 41 -19.57 -22.04 0.01
CA LYS A 41 -20.91 -21.49 0.22
C LYS A 41 -21.46 -21.85 1.61
N GLU A 42 -21.32 -23.08 2.05
CA GLU A 42 -21.68 -23.51 3.39
C GLU A 42 -20.91 -22.71 4.47
N TYR A 43 -19.62 -22.55 4.31
CA TYR A 43 -18.77 -21.74 5.18
C TYR A 43 -19.23 -20.27 5.24
N ILE A 44 -19.50 -19.64 4.08
CA ILE A 44 -20.01 -18.28 3.98
C ILE A 44 -21.30 -18.13 4.76
N LYS A 45 -22.26 -19.08 4.58
CA LYS A 45 -23.52 -19.07 5.29
C LYS A 45 -23.32 -19.13 6.81
N ASN A 46 -22.50 -20.07 7.28
CA ASN A 46 -22.22 -20.23 8.71
C ASN A 46 -21.54 -19.02 9.32
N LYS A 47 -20.61 -18.39 8.59
CA LYS A 47 -19.81 -17.26 9.07
C LYS A 47 -20.58 -15.94 9.05
N PHE A 48 -21.43 -15.73 8.04
CA PHE A 48 -22.03 -14.43 7.80
C PHE A 48 -23.56 -14.37 8.06
N SER A 49 -24.23 -15.47 8.34
CA SER A 49 -25.69 -15.48 8.62
C SER A 49 -26.11 -14.49 9.71
N LYS A 50 -25.29 -14.35 10.76
CA LYS A 50 -25.54 -13.37 11.85
C LYS A 50 -25.46 -11.91 11.40
N LYS A 51 -24.89 -11.62 10.23
CA LYS A 51 -24.77 -10.28 9.65
C LYS A 51 -25.92 -9.94 8.68
N GLY A 52 -26.85 -10.87 8.49
CA GLY A 52 -28.01 -10.74 7.62
C GLY A 52 -27.87 -11.46 6.28
N GLU A 53 -28.98 -11.88 5.72
CA GLU A 53 -29.06 -12.66 4.47
C GLU A 53 -28.45 -11.90 3.28
N LYS A 54 -28.62 -10.58 3.23
CA LYS A 54 -28.04 -9.74 2.18
C LYS A 54 -26.53 -9.88 2.09
N VAL A 55 -25.81 -10.01 3.23
CA VAL A 55 -24.37 -10.18 3.26
C VAL A 55 -23.95 -11.55 2.74
N VAL A 56 -24.73 -12.59 3.05
CA VAL A 56 -24.49 -13.95 2.54
C VAL A 56 -24.67 -13.96 1.02
N GLU A 57 -25.76 -13.40 0.54
CA GLU A 57 -26.06 -13.33 -0.91
C GLU A 57 -25.01 -12.54 -1.69
N SER A 58 -24.58 -11.38 -1.18
CA SER A 58 -23.48 -10.61 -1.80
C SER A 58 -22.19 -11.42 -1.90
N ASN A 59 -21.86 -12.26 -0.92
CA ASN A 59 -20.70 -13.14 -0.99
C ASN A 59 -20.90 -14.27 -2.02
N TYR A 60 -22.09 -14.83 -2.15
CA TYR A 60 -22.39 -15.83 -3.17
C TYR A 60 -22.22 -15.26 -4.58
N GLN A 61 -22.81 -14.11 -4.86
CA GLN A 61 -22.66 -13.41 -6.14
C GLN A 61 -21.19 -13.10 -6.44
N ALA A 62 -20.43 -12.68 -5.44
CA ALA A 62 -19.03 -12.36 -5.60
C ALA A 62 -18.17 -13.58 -5.94
N ILE A 63 -18.37 -14.74 -5.31
CA ILE A 63 -17.60 -15.97 -5.63
C ILE A 63 -18.00 -16.53 -7.01
N GLU A 64 -19.25 -16.42 -7.40
CA GLU A 64 -19.71 -16.82 -8.75
C GLU A 64 -19.14 -15.93 -9.85
N ALA A 65 -19.13 -14.60 -9.61
CA ALA A 65 -18.48 -13.64 -10.49
C ALA A 65 -16.97 -13.92 -10.60
N ALA A 66 -16.30 -14.20 -9.48
CA ALA A 66 -14.87 -14.52 -9.44
C ALA A 66 -14.49 -15.61 -10.45
N THR A 67 -15.31 -16.62 -10.56
CA THR A 67 -15.08 -17.75 -11.49
C THR A 67 -15.01 -17.31 -12.96
N LYS A 68 -15.79 -16.29 -13.33
CA LYS A 68 -15.87 -15.75 -14.72
C LYS A 68 -14.75 -14.76 -15.03
N TYR A 69 -14.22 -14.07 -14.00
CA TYR A 69 -13.23 -13.01 -14.17
C TYR A 69 -11.77 -13.47 -14.04
N ILE A 70 -11.52 -14.76 -13.87
CA ILE A 70 -10.16 -15.31 -13.93
C ILE A 70 -9.70 -15.29 -15.39
N LYS A 71 -8.59 -14.58 -15.64
CA LYS A 71 -7.96 -14.49 -16.97
C LYS A 71 -6.51 -14.93 -16.88
N GLU A 72 -6.07 -15.74 -17.79
CA GLU A 72 -4.66 -16.07 -17.97
C GLU A 72 -3.95 -14.87 -18.59
N ILE A 73 -2.83 -14.47 -18.01
CA ILE A 73 -1.94 -13.45 -18.54
C ILE A 73 -0.70 -14.18 -19.06
N LYS A 74 -0.48 -14.17 -20.37
CA LYS A 74 0.77 -14.66 -20.95
C LYS A 74 1.85 -13.62 -20.70
N LEU A 75 2.80 -13.97 -19.86
CA LEU A 75 4.00 -13.16 -19.65
C LEU A 75 4.92 -13.37 -20.84
N ASN A 76 5.32 -12.29 -21.51
CA ASN A 76 6.42 -12.36 -22.47
C ASN A 76 7.70 -12.67 -21.67
N ASN A 77 8.25 -13.86 -21.88
CA ASN A 77 9.42 -14.38 -21.16
C ASN A 77 10.74 -13.70 -21.55
N GLU A 78 10.72 -12.48 -22.05
CA GLU A 78 11.94 -11.66 -22.21
C GLU A 78 12.29 -10.90 -20.90
N ILE A 79 12.13 -11.55 -19.76
CA ILE A 79 12.84 -11.12 -18.56
C ILE A 79 14.29 -11.55 -18.80
N LYS A 80 15.11 -10.67 -19.37
CA LYS A 80 16.56 -10.80 -19.30
C LYS A 80 16.90 -10.96 -17.82
N GLN A 81 17.24 -12.18 -17.42
CA GLN A 81 17.84 -12.43 -16.12
C GLN A 81 19.17 -11.67 -16.14
N ALA A 82 19.15 -10.45 -15.62
CA ALA A 82 20.38 -9.83 -15.21
C ALA A 82 20.96 -10.77 -14.15
N GLN A 83 22.14 -11.35 -14.45
CA GLN A 83 22.93 -12.08 -13.46
C GLN A 83 23.51 -11.05 -12.47
N GLU A 84 22.63 -10.41 -11.72
CA GLU A 84 23.05 -9.60 -10.58
C GLU A 84 23.53 -10.56 -9.50
N LYS A 85 24.71 -10.27 -8.95
CA LYS A 85 25.17 -10.95 -7.74
C LYS A 85 24.06 -10.87 -6.71
N ILE A 86 23.48 -12.01 -6.37
CA ILE A 86 22.43 -12.09 -5.36
C ILE A 86 23.00 -11.52 -4.06
N GLY A 87 22.49 -10.39 -3.64
CA GLY A 87 22.91 -9.70 -2.42
C GLY A 87 22.43 -10.41 -1.16
N LEU A 88 22.95 -9.99 -0.01
CA LEU A 88 22.52 -10.48 1.31
C LEU A 88 20.99 -10.47 1.46
N TYR A 89 20.36 -9.40 1.03
CA TYR A 89 18.93 -9.19 1.16
C TYR A 89 18.10 -10.16 0.31
N GLU A 90 18.48 -10.35 -0.94
CA GLU A 90 17.82 -11.29 -1.84
C GLU A 90 17.92 -12.73 -1.33
N MET A 91 19.07 -13.11 -0.77
CA MET A 91 19.27 -14.42 -0.15
C MET A 91 18.31 -14.61 1.04
N ILE A 92 18.17 -13.58 1.89
CA ILE A 92 17.22 -13.61 3.01
C ILE A 92 15.78 -13.68 2.49
N GLY A 93 15.43 -12.87 1.50
CA GLY A 93 14.11 -12.86 0.86
C GLY A 93 13.73 -14.20 0.22
N GLN A 94 14.71 -14.92 -0.34
CA GLN A 94 14.56 -16.28 -0.86
C GLN A 94 14.55 -17.37 0.23
N ARG A 95 14.61 -16.99 1.50
CA ARG A 95 14.71 -17.89 2.67
C ARG A 95 15.99 -18.74 2.69
N LYS A 96 17.05 -18.24 2.07
CA LYS A 96 18.39 -18.88 2.01
C LYS A 96 19.36 -18.30 3.05
N GLY A 97 18.84 -17.68 4.11
CA GLY A 97 19.65 -17.09 5.17
C GLY A 97 20.63 -18.08 5.82
N ASN A 98 20.27 -19.37 5.92
CA ASN A 98 21.14 -20.41 6.46
C ASN A 98 22.36 -20.74 5.57
N GLU A 99 22.34 -20.35 4.31
CA GLU A 99 23.46 -20.51 3.37
C GLU A 99 24.47 -19.35 3.49
N LEU A 100 24.13 -18.30 4.25
CA LEU A 100 24.99 -17.15 4.44
C LEU A 100 26.01 -17.38 5.55
N PRO A 101 27.29 -17.04 5.33
CA PRO A 101 28.27 -17.08 6.40
C PRO A 101 28.02 -15.94 7.40
N THR A 102 28.34 -16.15 8.66
CA THR A 102 28.19 -15.12 9.72
C THR A 102 28.90 -13.81 9.36
N SER A 103 30.01 -13.89 8.65
CA SER A 103 30.77 -12.72 8.16
C SER A 103 29.97 -11.82 7.19
N ALA A 104 28.92 -12.32 6.54
CA ALA A 104 28.05 -11.51 5.70
C ALA A 104 27.32 -10.40 6.49
N PHE A 105 27.13 -10.60 7.80
CA PHE A 105 26.43 -9.67 8.69
C PHE A 105 27.36 -8.68 9.40
N LEU A 106 28.67 -8.75 9.22
CA LEU A 106 29.66 -7.88 9.92
C LEU A 106 29.42 -6.37 9.66
N LYS A 107 28.88 -6.00 8.51
CA LYS A 107 28.57 -4.61 8.16
C LYS A 107 27.24 -4.13 8.75
N HIS A 108 26.48 -5.01 9.38
CA HIS A 108 25.11 -4.78 9.86
C HIS A 108 24.97 -5.11 11.34
N GLN A 109 26.07 -4.98 12.12
CA GLN A 109 26.08 -5.29 13.55
C GLN A 109 25.17 -4.37 14.38
N ASP A 110 24.87 -3.20 13.84
CA ASP A 110 23.93 -2.23 14.41
C ASP A 110 22.46 -2.53 14.10
N GLY A 111 22.19 -3.62 13.36
CA GLY A 111 20.86 -4.01 12.92
C GLY A 111 20.31 -3.20 11.72
N THR A 112 21.10 -2.28 11.16
CA THR A 112 20.67 -1.50 9.98
C THR A 112 21.05 -2.20 8.68
N PHE A 113 20.07 -2.50 7.85
CA PHE A 113 20.29 -3.16 6.56
C PHE A 113 20.11 -2.22 5.35
N ASN A 114 19.65 -0.98 5.54
CA ASN A 114 19.34 0.01 4.51
C ASN A 114 18.40 -0.48 3.36
N GLU A 115 17.77 -1.62 3.54
CA GLU A 115 17.03 -2.35 2.50
C GLU A 115 15.68 -1.71 2.17
N THR A 116 15.12 -0.95 3.11
CA THR A 116 13.88 -0.19 2.90
C THR A 116 13.98 0.82 1.75
N ASN A 117 15.18 1.24 1.38
CA ASN A 117 15.40 2.09 0.22
C ASN A 117 15.33 1.31 -1.11
N LEU A 118 15.71 0.04 -1.09
CA LEU A 118 15.81 -0.81 -2.28
C LEU A 118 14.52 -1.55 -2.56
N ASN A 119 13.85 -2.05 -1.50
CA ASN A 119 12.67 -2.89 -1.64
C ASN A 119 11.38 -2.16 -1.25
N LYS A 120 10.81 -1.44 -2.20
CA LYS A 120 9.56 -0.70 -2.04
C LYS A 120 8.42 -1.49 -2.67
N SER A 121 7.58 -2.09 -1.85
CA SER A 121 6.57 -3.05 -2.29
C SER A 121 5.34 -2.42 -2.94
N ALA A 122 5.08 -1.12 -2.71
CA ALA A 122 3.90 -0.41 -3.23
C ALA A 122 2.59 -1.21 -3.03
N ILE A 123 2.37 -1.71 -1.81
CA ILE A 123 1.29 -2.64 -1.49
C ILE A 123 -0.10 -2.01 -1.42
N SER A 124 -0.17 -0.68 -1.40
CA SER A 124 -1.43 0.05 -1.30
C SER A 124 -1.85 0.62 -2.63
N GLU A 125 -3.11 0.39 -2.99
CA GLU A 125 -3.77 0.99 -4.14
C GLU A 125 -4.02 2.49 -3.93
N PHE A 126 -4.39 2.87 -2.69
CA PHE A 126 -4.64 4.26 -2.32
C PHE A 126 -3.61 4.76 -1.33
N VAL A 127 -3.05 5.92 -1.61
CA VAL A 127 -2.01 6.57 -0.81
C VAL A 127 -2.37 8.02 -0.52
N PRO A 128 -1.83 8.63 0.56
CA PRO A 128 -2.16 10.01 0.89
C PRO A 128 -1.53 10.99 -0.11
N LYS A 129 -2.35 11.90 -0.63
CA LYS A 129 -1.93 13.08 -1.37
C LYS A 129 -2.02 14.30 -0.47
N TRP A 130 -0.96 15.12 -0.48
CA TRP A 130 -0.91 16.34 0.30
C TRP A 130 -1.41 17.54 -0.52
N LEU A 131 -2.40 18.22 0.05
CA LEU A 131 -2.96 19.48 -0.43
C LEU A 131 -2.37 20.61 0.42
N ASN A 132 -1.28 21.20 -0.06
CA ASN A 132 -0.50 22.19 0.69
C ASN A 132 -1.31 23.43 1.11
N SER A 133 -2.25 23.89 0.27
CA SER A 133 -3.14 25.02 0.56
C SER A 133 -4.00 24.85 1.81
N ASN A 134 -4.34 23.61 2.15
CA ASN A 134 -5.18 23.29 3.30
C ASN A 134 -4.37 22.91 4.55
N CYS A 135 -3.03 22.92 4.47
CA CYS A 135 -2.16 22.46 5.53
C CYS A 135 -1.92 23.53 6.60
N ILE A 136 -2.27 23.22 7.84
CA ILE A 136 -1.97 24.08 9.01
C ILE A 136 -0.65 23.73 9.70
N ARG A 137 0.20 22.88 9.10
CA ARG A 137 1.57 22.51 9.55
C ARG A 137 1.62 21.90 10.97
N CYS A 138 0.56 21.20 11.39
CA CYS A 138 0.43 20.65 12.74
C CYS A 138 1.19 19.33 12.97
N ASN A 139 1.77 18.75 11.94
CA ASN A 139 2.56 17.49 11.95
C ASN A 139 1.82 16.23 12.46
N ARG A 140 0.53 16.29 12.76
CA ARG A 140 -0.24 15.13 13.25
C ARG A 140 -0.14 13.93 12.31
N CYS A 141 -0.12 14.17 11.00
CA CYS A 141 -0.01 13.11 9.98
C CYS A 141 1.32 12.35 10.07
N SER A 142 2.42 13.03 10.38
CA SER A 142 3.73 12.42 10.59
C SER A 142 3.74 11.60 11.89
N PHE A 143 3.19 12.13 12.98
CA PHE A 143 3.13 11.45 14.27
C PHE A 143 2.31 10.16 14.25
N VAL A 144 1.18 10.17 13.56
CA VAL A 144 0.25 9.02 13.54
C VAL A 144 0.66 7.93 12.56
N CYS A 145 1.63 8.20 11.67
CA CYS A 145 2.02 7.25 10.63
C CYS A 145 2.81 6.07 11.22
N PRO A 146 2.28 4.83 11.23
CA PRO A 146 2.94 3.68 11.86
C PRO A 146 4.23 3.26 11.14
N HIS A 147 4.38 3.66 9.87
CA HIS A 147 5.54 3.32 9.04
C HIS A 147 6.46 4.50 8.75
N SER A 148 6.23 5.66 9.41
CA SER A 148 7.02 6.90 9.22
C SER A 148 7.21 7.30 7.74
N VAL A 149 6.21 7.00 6.89
CA VAL A 149 6.26 7.33 5.46
C VAL A 149 5.98 8.79 5.17
N ILE A 150 5.40 9.51 6.15
CA ILE A 150 5.13 10.94 6.08
C ILE A 150 6.18 11.66 6.92
N ARG A 151 6.94 12.52 6.30
CA ARG A 151 7.98 13.31 6.97
C ARG A 151 7.85 14.77 6.58
N THR A 152 8.05 15.65 7.56
CA THR A 152 8.02 17.09 7.37
C THR A 152 9.44 17.63 7.33
N TYR A 153 9.68 18.58 6.46
CA TYR A 153 10.99 19.21 6.28
C TYR A 153 10.86 20.72 6.34
N LEU A 154 11.87 21.36 6.90
CA LEU A 154 12.19 22.76 6.71
C LEU A 154 13.40 22.83 5.78
N VAL A 155 13.27 23.55 4.71
CA VAL A 155 14.23 23.65 3.63
C VAL A 155 14.70 25.10 3.58
N ASP A 156 15.99 25.33 3.55
CA ASP A 156 16.55 26.67 3.40
C ASP A 156 16.48 27.19 1.95
N GLU A 157 16.94 28.39 1.70
CA GLU A 157 16.88 29.01 0.37
C GLU A 157 17.78 28.27 -0.63
N GLU A 158 18.95 27.78 -0.23
CA GLU A 158 19.90 27.11 -1.11
C GLU A 158 19.30 25.76 -1.57
N GLU A 159 18.82 24.95 -0.61
CA GLU A 159 18.13 23.71 -0.89
C GLU A 159 16.87 23.91 -1.75
N TYR A 160 16.09 24.97 -1.45
CA TYR A 160 14.90 25.31 -2.23
C TYR A 160 15.25 25.60 -3.69
N GLN A 161 16.35 26.35 -3.94
CA GLN A 161 16.78 26.65 -5.31
C GLN A 161 17.20 25.41 -6.10
N LEU A 162 17.74 24.41 -5.43
CA LEU A 162 18.14 23.13 -6.05
C LEU A 162 16.97 22.20 -6.35
N MET A 163 15.78 22.44 -5.80
CA MET A 163 14.62 21.59 -6.00
C MET A 163 14.03 21.70 -7.41
N PRO A 164 13.49 20.59 -7.96
CA PRO A 164 12.68 20.62 -9.18
C PRO A 164 11.45 21.52 -9.04
N SER A 165 11.05 22.21 -10.11
CA SER A 165 9.92 23.17 -10.10
C SER A 165 8.63 22.59 -9.52
N LYS A 166 8.28 21.35 -9.86
CA LYS A 166 7.10 20.64 -9.31
C LYS A 166 7.15 20.46 -7.79
N ILE A 167 8.33 20.40 -7.20
CA ILE A 167 8.50 20.28 -5.74
C ILE A 167 8.41 21.67 -5.10
N LYS A 168 9.02 22.68 -5.73
CA LYS A 168 8.93 24.09 -5.29
C LYS A 168 7.49 24.56 -5.14
N GLU A 169 6.62 24.24 -6.11
CA GLU A 169 5.19 24.58 -6.09
C GLU A 169 4.43 23.99 -4.87
N ARG A 170 4.96 22.94 -4.28
CA ARG A 170 4.38 22.29 -3.10
C ARG A 170 4.85 22.92 -1.79
N CYS A 171 5.94 23.66 -1.80
CA CYS A 171 6.48 24.32 -0.61
C CYS A 171 5.56 25.45 -0.14
N ILE A 172 5.44 25.61 1.17
CA ILE A 172 4.69 26.70 1.80
C ILE A 172 5.54 27.34 2.91
N LYS A 173 5.25 28.60 3.27
CA LYS A 173 5.98 29.25 4.37
C LYS A 173 5.59 28.65 5.72
N PRO A 174 6.52 28.48 6.66
CA PRO A 174 6.21 28.12 8.04
C PRO A 174 5.30 29.15 8.71
N LEU A 175 4.61 28.73 9.79
CA LEU A 175 3.76 29.64 10.58
C LEU A 175 4.57 30.48 11.56
N ASP A 176 5.69 29.96 12.04
CA ASP A 176 6.56 30.64 12.97
C ASP A 176 7.27 31.81 12.30
N LYS A 177 7.23 32.98 12.93
CA LYS A 177 7.87 34.20 12.46
C LYS A 177 9.40 34.10 12.39
N ASN A 178 10.00 33.27 13.25
CA ASN A 178 11.45 33.04 13.29
C ASN A 178 11.94 32.09 12.19
N LEU A 179 11.03 31.44 11.46
CA LEU A 179 11.34 30.46 10.42
C LEU A 179 10.96 30.94 9.02
N GLN A 180 10.80 32.23 8.81
CA GLN A 180 10.36 32.78 7.51
C GLN A 180 11.42 32.65 6.41
N ASP A 181 12.68 32.44 6.78
CA ASP A 181 13.78 32.19 5.83
C ASP A 181 13.74 30.74 5.28
N TYR A 182 12.88 29.90 5.86
CA TYR A 182 12.72 28.50 5.44
C TYR A 182 11.43 28.29 4.63
N TYR A 183 11.37 27.11 4.00
CA TYR A 183 10.19 26.59 3.34
C TYR A 183 9.78 25.27 3.99
N PHE A 184 8.49 25.09 4.21
CA PHE A 184 7.92 23.87 4.78
C PHE A 184 7.38 22.98 3.68
N ILE A 185 7.71 21.71 3.73
CA ILE A 185 7.19 20.69 2.80
C ILE A 185 6.94 19.37 3.51
N ILE A 186 5.94 18.62 3.06
CA ILE A 186 5.68 17.23 3.49
C ILE A 186 6.13 16.28 2.38
N GLY A 187 7.10 15.43 2.70
CA GLY A 187 7.50 14.29 1.88
C GLY A 187 6.69 13.05 2.25
N ILE A 188 6.24 12.31 1.25
CA ILE A 188 5.47 11.08 1.43
C ILE A 188 6.12 9.97 0.61
N SER A 189 6.61 8.91 1.29
CA SER A 189 7.14 7.70 0.65
C SER A 189 5.99 6.80 0.24
N ILE A 190 5.32 7.11 -0.87
CA ILE A 190 4.08 6.43 -1.30
C ILE A 190 4.25 4.92 -1.47
N LYS A 191 5.40 4.45 -1.97
CA LYS A 191 5.70 3.02 -2.16
C LYS A 191 5.86 2.24 -0.84
N ASN A 192 6.06 2.93 0.29
CA ASN A 192 6.15 2.33 1.62
C ASN A 192 4.83 2.50 2.40
N CYS A 193 3.83 3.15 1.83
CA CYS A 193 2.54 3.37 2.46
C CYS A 193 1.70 2.09 2.43
N THR A 194 1.05 1.78 3.55
CA THR A 194 0.12 0.63 3.68
C THR A 194 -1.34 1.01 3.46
N GLY A 195 -1.63 2.28 3.14
CA GLY A 195 -2.99 2.74 2.87
C GLY A 195 -3.94 2.77 4.07
N CYS A 196 -3.42 2.75 5.30
CA CYS A 196 -4.24 2.64 6.52
C CYS A 196 -5.19 3.83 6.77
N GLY A 197 -4.98 4.98 6.11
CA GLY A 197 -5.83 6.17 6.20
C GLY A 197 -5.72 6.98 7.50
N LEU A 198 -4.91 6.57 8.48
CA LEU A 198 -4.79 7.26 9.78
C LEU A 198 -4.41 8.74 9.63
N CYS A 199 -3.49 9.05 8.73
CA CYS A 199 -3.04 10.42 8.47
C CYS A 199 -4.17 11.32 7.95
N VAL A 200 -5.02 10.79 7.08
CA VAL A 200 -6.19 11.51 6.55
C VAL A 200 -7.26 11.69 7.62
N ASN A 201 -7.52 10.64 8.42
CA ASN A 201 -8.51 10.70 9.48
C ASN A 201 -8.14 11.70 10.59
N THR A 202 -6.85 11.77 10.95
CA THR A 202 -6.33 12.66 12.00
C THR A 202 -6.13 14.11 11.51
N CYS A 203 -6.08 14.33 10.18
CA CYS A 203 -5.82 15.64 9.62
C CYS A 203 -6.97 16.62 9.91
N PRO A 204 -6.74 17.72 10.65
CA PRO A 204 -7.77 18.71 10.90
C PRO A 204 -8.01 19.61 9.68
N GLY A 205 -6.95 19.85 8.91
CA GLY A 205 -6.96 20.78 7.79
C GLY A 205 -7.26 22.24 8.17
N LEU A 206 -7.47 23.06 7.16
CA LEU A 206 -7.84 24.47 7.31
C LEU A 206 -9.37 24.59 7.15
N ARG A 207 -10.07 25.18 8.14
CA ARG A 207 -11.53 25.39 8.09
C ARG A 207 -12.32 24.11 7.75
N ASN A 208 -11.97 23.01 8.37
CA ASN A 208 -12.53 21.67 8.13
C ASN A 208 -12.24 21.07 6.74
N SER A 209 -11.40 21.69 5.93
CA SER A 209 -10.93 21.14 4.65
C SER A 209 -9.62 20.42 4.87
N LYS A 210 -9.65 19.08 4.80
CA LYS A 210 -8.46 18.24 5.04
C LYS A 210 -7.31 18.58 4.10
N ALA A 211 -6.09 18.58 4.64
CA ALA A 211 -4.86 18.75 3.86
C ALA A 211 -4.31 17.44 3.30
N LEU A 212 -4.91 16.31 3.65
CA LEU A 212 -4.59 14.99 3.13
C LEU A 212 -5.86 14.29 2.66
N ILE A 213 -5.79 13.71 1.47
CA ILE A 213 -6.83 12.86 0.89
C ILE A 213 -6.19 11.54 0.46
N MET A 214 -6.96 10.45 0.40
CA MET A 214 -6.50 9.22 -0.23
C MET A 214 -6.75 9.32 -1.74
N GLU A 215 -5.73 9.02 -2.53
CA GLU A 215 -5.78 9.02 -3.99
C GLU A 215 -5.12 7.75 -4.51
N ASP A 216 -5.55 7.30 -5.69
CA ASP A 216 -4.94 6.16 -6.37
C ASP A 216 -3.44 6.43 -6.59
N ILE A 217 -2.60 5.43 -6.28
CA ILE A 217 -1.14 5.51 -6.40
C ILE A 217 -0.69 5.82 -7.84
N LEU A 218 -1.47 5.44 -8.84
CA LEU A 218 -1.18 5.69 -10.25
C LEU A 218 -1.34 7.16 -10.64
N ASN A 219 -2.00 7.97 -9.80
CA ASN A 219 -2.25 9.39 -10.04
C ASN A 219 -1.25 10.31 -9.30
N GLN A 220 -0.16 9.76 -8.74
CA GLN A 220 0.81 10.52 -7.92
C GLN A 220 2.21 10.61 -8.52
#